data_ed98f1c811a7a96d94df3aa647e55dc2
#
_entry.id   ed98f1c811a7a96d94df3aa647e55dc2
#
_cell.length_a   1.000
_cell.length_b   1.000
_cell.length_c   1.000
_cell.angle_alpha   90.00
_cell.angle_beta   90.00
_cell.angle_gamma   90.00
#
_symmetry.space_group_name_H-M   'P 1'
#
loop_
_entity.id
_entity.type
_entity.pdbx_description
1 polymer ?
#
loop_
_entity_poly.entity_id
_entity_poly.type
_entity_poly.pdbx_seq_one_letter_code
_entity_poly.pdbx_strand_id
1 'polypeptide(L)'
;MFKFQRQTTLDLTTYPEPAPSDRSGPPLSQGFLYSLIAMVSAEMLPEHSVEQLAEIHGPSWYHGQLLETLLQQAEEAHPGSSYSLGRSAYFILTKQLQAMGIATAQQMFAALPGIWLNVTRGDSGVFRTVSCTEDSAVVQMEQPYSCSFEEGAIVGFLDGLGCTSVSSKHLGCMKHGSPFCTAEFRWTK
;
A
#
# COMPACT_ATOMS: atom_id res chain seq x y z
N MET A 1 5.23 7.45 15.38
CA MET A 1 4.89 7.23 13.97
C MET A 1 5.37 8.40 13.14
N PHE A 2 6.02 8.11 12.02
CA PHE A 2 6.58 9.09 11.09
C PHE A 2 5.47 10.00 10.52
N LYS A 3 5.79 11.27 10.25
CA LYS A 3 4.86 12.20 9.60
C LYS A 3 5.50 12.70 8.30
N PHE A 4 4.89 12.38 7.19
CA PHE A 4 5.30 12.88 5.89
C PHE A 4 4.98 14.37 5.74
N GLN A 5 5.81 15.04 4.94
CA GLN A 5 5.62 16.44 4.59
C GLN A 5 5.11 16.53 3.15
N ARG A 6 4.37 17.61 2.85
CA ARG A 6 3.99 17.87 1.47
C ARG A 6 5.24 18.27 0.68
N GLN A 7 5.48 17.55 -0.43
CA GLN A 7 6.59 17.82 -1.35
C GLN A 7 6.07 17.88 -2.78
N THR A 8 6.75 18.66 -3.61
CA THR A 8 6.41 18.82 -5.04
C THR A 8 7.35 18.05 -5.96
N THR A 9 8.48 17.61 -5.45
CA THR A 9 9.51 16.86 -6.20
C THR A 9 9.70 15.48 -5.61
N LEU A 10 9.98 14.50 -6.47
CA LEU A 10 10.29 13.14 -6.06
C LEU A 10 11.75 13.05 -5.61
N ASP A 11 11.98 12.48 -4.45
CA ASP A 11 13.32 12.15 -3.95
C ASP A 11 13.61 10.67 -4.23
N LEU A 12 14.48 10.42 -5.19
CA LEU A 12 14.91 9.07 -5.61
C LEU A 12 16.17 8.58 -4.90
N THR A 13 16.56 9.20 -3.78
CA THR A 13 17.66 8.72 -2.95
C THR A 13 17.40 7.31 -2.46
N THR A 14 18.35 6.42 -2.73
CA THR A 14 18.30 5.03 -2.27
C THR A 14 18.93 4.88 -0.89
N TYR A 15 18.41 3.91 -0.14
CA TYR A 15 18.86 3.56 1.20
C TYR A 15 19.40 2.13 1.24
N PRO A 16 20.39 1.83 2.08
CA PRO A 16 20.77 0.45 2.33
C PRO A 16 19.59 -0.30 2.97
N GLU A 17 19.41 -1.58 2.63
CA GLU A 17 18.35 -2.39 3.21
C GLU A 17 18.59 -2.61 4.71
N PRO A 18 17.71 -2.15 5.62
CA PRO A 18 17.80 -2.48 7.03
C PRO A 18 17.38 -3.95 7.27
N ALA A 19 17.81 -4.50 8.40
CA ALA A 19 17.29 -5.80 8.81
C ALA A 19 15.76 -5.78 8.91
N PRO A 20 15.05 -6.83 8.50
CA PRO A 20 13.58 -6.88 8.53
C PRO A 20 12.94 -6.59 9.90
N SER A 21 13.67 -6.89 10.98
CA SER A 21 13.26 -6.60 12.36
C SER A 21 13.57 -5.18 12.82
N ASP A 22 14.41 -4.43 12.11
CA ASP A 22 14.77 -3.06 12.48
C ASP A 22 13.64 -2.10 12.09
N ARG A 23 13.04 -1.50 13.10
CA ARG A 23 11.96 -0.50 12.97
C ARG A 23 12.40 0.89 13.44
N SER A 24 13.70 1.10 13.68
CA SER A 24 14.21 2.35 14.23
C SER A 24 14.51 3.45 13.22
N GLY A 25 14.68 3.08 11.94
CA GLY A 25 15.00 4.02 10.85
C GLY A 25 13.76 4.70 10.24
N PRO A 26 13.96 5.54 9.22
CA PRO A 26 12.84 6.13 8.50
C PRO A 26 11.99 5.05 7.82
N PRO A 27 10.70 5.34 7.52
CA PRO A 27 9.88 4.42 6.76
C PRO A 27 10.46 4.26 5.35
N LEU A 28 10.72 3.02 4.95
CA LEU A 28 11.24 2.68 3.63
C LEU A 28 10.27 1.74 2.91
N SER A 29 10.16 1.92 1.60
CA SER A 29 9.41 1.04 0.71
C SER A 29 10.32 0.55 -0.42
N GLN A 30 10.09 -0.68 -0.88
CA GLN A 30 10.87 -1.27 -1.95
C GLN A 30 10.50 -0.64 -3.30
N GLY A 31 11.50 -0.41 -4.16
CA GLY A 31 11.35 0.22 -5.48
C GLY A 31 10.35 -0.48 -6.40
N PHE A 32 10.18 -1.79 -6.24
CA PHE A 32 9.19 -2.56 -6.96
C PHE A 32 7.75 -2.01 -6.83
N LEU A 33 7.35 -1.51 -5.66
CA LEU A 33 6.06 -0.86 -5.48
C LEU A 33 5.89 0.36 -6.39
N TYR A 34 6.93 1.17 -6.52
CA TYR A 34 6.91 2.37 -7.38
C TYR A 34 6.84 2.02 -8.85
N SER A 35 7.52 0.95 -9.28
CA SER A 35 7.40 0.44 -10.64
C SER A 35 5.98 0.01 -10.97
N LEU A 36 5.27 -0.61 -10.02
CA LEU A 36 3.86 -0.95 -10.19
C LEU A 36 2.97 0.30 -10.26
N ILE A 37 3.21 1.28 -9.40
CA ILE A 37 2.48 2.55 -9.44
C ILE A 37 2.69 3.21 -10.80
N ALA A 38 3.92 3.29 -11.31
CA ALA A 38 4.21 3.83 -12.63
C ALA A 38 3.40 3.13 -13.74
N MET A 39 3.29 1.79 -13.68
CA MET A 39 2.52 1.01 -14.67
C MET A 39 1.02 1.34 -14.69
N VAL A 40 0.42 1.69 -13.54
CA VAL A 40 -1.03 1.89 -13.41
C VAL A 40 -1.44 3.36 -13.34
N SER A 41 -0.48 4.29 -13.32
CA SER A 41 -0.73 5.71 -13.02
C SER A 41 -0.42 6.66 -14.17
N ALA A 42 -0.08 6.16 -15.35
CA ALA A 42 0.38 7.02 -16.47
C ALA A 42 -0.58 8.18 -16.81
N GLU A 43 -1.88 8.02 -16.56
CA GLU A 43 -2.89 9.05 -16.78
C GLU A 43 -3.22 9.89 -15.52
N MET A 44 -2.69 9.51 -14.35
CA MET A 44 -3.03 10.11 -13.05
C MET A 44 -1.90 10.95 -12.46
N LEU A 45 -0.69 10.80 -12.98
CA LEU A 45 0.50 11.52 -12.51
C LEU A 45 0.99 12.53 -13.54
N PRO A 46 1.61 13.63 -13.11
CA PRO A 46 2.33 14.52 -14.01
C PRO A 46 3.39 13.77 -14.83
N GLU A 47 3.55 14.14 -16.10
CA GLU A 47 4.47 13.48 -17.04
C GLU A 47 5.91 13.38 -16.48
N HIS A 48 6.42 14.47 -15.88
CA HIS A 48 7.75 14.48 -15.27
C HIS A 48 7.90 13.47 -14.12
N SER A 49 6.83 13.20 -13.37
CA SER A 49 6.86 12.20 -12.29
C SER A 49 6.87 10.78 -12.86
N VAL A 50 6.16 10.54 -13.96
CA VAL A 50 6.19 9.25 -14.66
C VAL A 50 7.59 8.99 -15.24
N GLU A 51 8.23 10.00 -15.83
CA GLU A 51 9.61 9.91 -16.33
C GLU A 51 10.60 9.59 -15.20
N GLN A 52 10.50 10.27 -14.05
CA GLN A 52 11.35 9.99 -12.89
C GLN A 52 11.13 8.58 -12.32
N LEU A 53 9.89 8.09 -12.31
CA LEU A 53 9.60 6.73 -11.86
C LEU A 53 10.26 5.66 -12.74
N ALA A 54 10.54 5.95 -14.01
CA ALA A 54 11.26 5.03 -14.90
C ALA A 54 12.73 4.80 -14.47
N GLU A 55 13.31 5.71 -13.67
CA GLU A 55 14.66 5.59 -13.13
C GLU A 55 14.73 4.70 -11.86
N ILE A 56 13.58 4.29 -11.31
CA ILE A 56 13.54 3.51 -10.09
C ILE A 56 14.04 2.09 -10.31
N HIS A 57 14.99 1.69 -9.47
CA HIS A 57 15.50 0.33 -9.44
C HIS A 57 14.67 -0.53 -8.47
N GLY A 58 13.95 -1.53 -8.98
CA GLY A 58 13.00 -2.33 -8.21
C GLY A 58 13.52 -2.91 -6.90
N PRO A 59 14.72 -3.54 -6.84
CA PRO A 59 15.30 -4.07 -5.61
C PRO A 59 15.75 -3.03 -4.58
N SER A 60 15.91 -1.77 -4.96
CA SER A 60 16.39 -0.71 -4.04
C SER A 60 15.31 -0.25 -3.07
N TRP A 61 15.75 0.31 -1.95
CA TRP A 61 14.89 0.88 -0.91
C TRP A 61 14.86 2.39 -1.02
N TYR A 62 13.67 2.96 -0.94
CA TYR A 62 13.42 4.39 -1.04
C TYR A 62 12.66 4.87 0.18
N HIS A 63 12.85 6.15 0.55
CA HIS A 63 12.08 6.75 1.63
C HIS A 63 10.58 6.73 1.32
N GLY A 64 9.75 6.38 2.29
CA GLY A 64 8.30 6.32 2.13
C GLY A 64 7.65 7.66 1.75
N GLN A 65 8.35 8.79 1.96
CA GLN A 65 7.93 10.11 1.48
C GLN A 65 7.71 10.13 -0.04
N LEU A 66 8.47 9.33 -0.80
CA LEU A 66 8.29 9.20 -2.25
C LEU A 66 6.87 8.71 -2.57
N LEU A 67 6.38 7.68 -1.88
CA LEU A 67 5.01 7.18 -2.06
C LEU A 67 3.98 8.27 -1.75
N GLU A 68 4.09 8.91 -0.58
CA GLU A 68 3.15 9.96 -0.19
C GLU A 68 3.14 11.15 -1.17
N THR A 69 4.31 11.54 -1.71
CA THR A 69 4.41 12.61 -2.71
C THR A 69 3.69 12.23 -4.00
N LEU A 70 3.85 11.00 -4.48
CA LEU A 70 3.13 10.49 -5.66
C LEU A 70 1.62 10.45 -5.43
N LEU A 71 1.18 9.95 -4.27
CA LEU A 71 -0.23 9.91 -3.93
C LEU A 71 -0.84 11.31 -3.82
N GLN A 72 -0.12 12.27 -3.27
CA GLN A 72 -0.55 13.67 -3.22
C GLN A 72 -0.70 14.28 -4.61
N GLN A 73 0.27 14.08 -5.50
CA GLN A 73 0.19 14.57 -6.89
C GLN A 73 -1.00 13.96 -7.63
N ALA A 74 -1.23 12.66 -7.47
CA ALA A 74 -2.35 11.98 -8.09
C ALA A 74 -3.71 12.50 -7.56
N GLU A 75 -3.85 12.67 -6.23
CA GLU A 75 -5.07 13.20 -5.61
C GLU A 75 -5.37 14.66 -6.01
N GLU A 76 -4.33 15.48 -6.21
CA GLU A 76 -4.48 16.86 -6.68
C GLU A 76 -4.98 16.94 -8.12
N ALA A 77 -4.52 16.01 -8.97
CA ALA A 77 -4.98 15.91 -10.36
C ALA A 77 -6.37 15.26 -10.44
N HIS A 78 -6.59 14.20 -9.67
CA HIS A 78 -7.80 13.37 -9.73
C HIS A 78 -8.21 12.92 -8.32
N PRO A 79 -9.17 13.58 -7.65
CA PRO A 79 -9.66 13.18 -6.34
C PRO A 79 -10.13 11.72 -6.28
N GLY A 80 -9.68 10.96 -5.29
CA GLY A 80 -9.96 9.53 -5.13
C GLY A 80 -8.97 8.60 -5.84
N SER A 81 -7.95 9.16 -6.53
CA SER A 81 -6.95 8.38 -7.26
C SER A 81 -6.07 7.51 -6.35
N SER A 82 -5.76 7.92 -5.13
CA SER A 82 -4.99 7.08 -4.20
C SER A 82 -5.60 5.70 -4.00
N TYR A 83 -6.92 5.64 -3.81
CA TYR A 83 -7.63 4.36 -3.70
C TYR A 83 -7.52 3.53 -4.99
N SER A 84 -7.75 4.17 -6.13
CA SER A 84 -7.71 3.51 -7.44
C SER A 84 -6.30 3.00 -7.77
N LEU A 85 -5.25 3.76 -7.43
CA LEU A 85 -3.85 3.37 -7.58
C LEU A 85 -3.52 2.14 -6.74
N GLY A 86 -3.89 2.16 -5.46
CA GLY A 86 -3.73 1.01 -4.58
C GLY A 86 -4.42 -0.22 -5.15
N ARG A 87 -5.70 -0.11 -5.53
CA ARG A 87 -6.49 -1.19 -6.09
C ARG A 87 -5.86 -1.79 -7.35
N SER A 88 -5.46 -0.96 -8.30
CA SER A 88 -4.89 -1.42 -9.57
C SER A 88 -3.51 -2.05 -9.41
N ALA A 89 -2.63 -1.43 -8.61
CA ALA A 89 -1.28 -1.95 -8.37
C ALA A 89 -1.32 -3.32 -7.69
N TYR A 90 -2.14 -3.48 -6.67
CA TYR A 90 -2.20 -4.72 -5.90
C TYR A 90 -3.04 -5.81 -6.56
N PHE A 91 -3.96 -5.46 -7.44
CA PHE A 91 -4.59 -6.43 -8.34
C PHE A 91 -3.55 -7.17 -9.19
N ILE A 92 -2.58 -6.44 -9.75
CA ILE A 92 -1.49 -7.04 -10.55
C ILE A 92 -0.63 -7.98 -9.68
N LEU A 93 -0.38 -7.61 -8.42
CA LEU A 93 0.43 -8.40 -7.47
C LEU A 93 -0.21 -9.72 -7.05
N THR A 94 -1.51 -9.90 -7.26
CA THR A 94 -2.21 -11.12 -6.84
C THR A 94 -1.62 -12.39 -7.46
N LYS A 95 -1.09 -12.32 -8.70
CA LYS A 95 -0.40 -13.46 -9.32
C LYS A 95 0.83 -13.90 -8.52
N GLN A 96 1.54 -12.97 -7.90
CA GLN A 96 2.69 -13.30 -7.03
C GLN A 96 2.23 -13.95 -5.73
N LEU A 97 1.13 -13.45 -5.13
CA LEU A 97 0.54 -14.11 -3.95
C LEU A 97 0.13 -15.55 -4.26
N GLN A 98 -0.51 -15.78 -5.39
CA GLN A 98 -0.91 -17.12 -5.83
C GLN A 98 0.30 -18.05 -6.03
N ALA A 99 1.40 -17.53 -6.59
CA ALA A 99 2.65 -18.28 -6.71
C ALA A 99 3.29 -18.63 -5.35
N MET A 100 2.99 -17.85 -4.30
CA MET A 100 3.38 -18.12 -2.92
C MET A 100 2.39 -19.04 -2.16
N GLY A 101 1.37 -19.57 -2.85
CA GLY A 101 0.35 -20.46 -2.28
C GLY A 101 -0.82 -19.71 -1.59
N ILE A 102 -0.92 -18.39 -1.75
CA ILE A 102 -2.02 -17.58 -1.21
C ILE A 102 -3.09 -17.47 -2.30
N ALA A 103 -4.13 -18.30 -2.20
CA ALA A 103 -5.17 -18.43 -3.22
C ALA A 103 -6.58 -18.01 -2.75
N THR A 104 -6.74 -17.67 -1.47
CA THR A 104 -8.03 -17.27 -0.91
C THR A 104 -7.91 -15.98 -0.11
N ALA A 105 -9.04 -15.27 0.07
CA ALA A 105 -9.11 -14.07 0.91
C ALA A 105 -8.62 -14.35 2.35
N GLN A 106 -9.05 -15.46 2.95
CA GLN A 106 -8.64 -15.83 4.31
C GLN A 106 -7.12 -16.04 4.42
N GLN A 107 -6.50 -16.71 3.42
CA GLN A 107 -5.05 -16.90 3.38
C GLN A 107 -4.34 -15.54 3.21
N MET A 108 -4.87 -14.67 2.37
CA MET A 108 -4.33 -13.32 2.18
C MET A 108 -4.36 -12.51 3.47
N PHE A 109 -5.51 -12.46 4.18
CA PHE A 109 -5.61 -11.76 5.45
C PHE A 109 -4.72 -12.37 6.54
N ALA A 110 -4.56 -13.69 6.58
CA ALA A 110 -3.63 -14.34 7.50
C ALA A 110 -2.16 -13.98 7.19
N ALA A 111 -1.81 -13.83 5.92
CA ALA A 111 -0.47 -13.49 5.46
C ALA A 111 -0.18 -11.97 5.46
N LEU A 112 -1.21 -11.13 5.56
CA LEU A 112 -1.11 -9.66 5.38
C LEU A 112 0.01 -9.01 6.21
N PRO A 113 0.21 -9.33 7.50
CA PRO A 113 1.32 -8.79 8.28
C PRO A 113 2.69 -9.12 7.66
N GLY A 114 2.87 -10.34 7.17
CA GLY A 114 4.10 -10.77 6.51
C GLY A 114 4.29 -10.12 5.14
N ILE A 115 3.24 -9.97 4.36
CA ILE A 115 3.26 -9.26 3.07
C ILE A 115 3.75 -7.83 3.28
N TRP A 116 3.20 -7.13 4.28
CA TRP A 116 3.64 -5.78 4.64
C TRP A 116 5.13 -5.71 4.99
N LEU A 117 5.60 -6.63 5.82
CA LEU A 117 6.99 -6.69 6.26
C LEU A 117 7.97 -7.03 5.14
N ASN A 118 7.52 -7.68 4.07
CA ASN A 118 8.37 -8.01 2.93
C ASN A 118 8.70 -6.79 2.05
N VAL A 119 7.82 -5.80 2.00
CA VAL A 119 7.96 -4.64 1.11
C VAL A 119 8.23 -3.32 1.84
N THR A 120 8.30 -3.34 3.16
CA THR A 120 8.55 -2.16 4.01
C THR A 120 9.64 -2.39 5.05
N ARG A 121 10.34 -1.32 5.46
CA ARG A 121 11.37 -1.31 6.51
C ARG A 121 11.23 -0.05 7.37
N GLY A 122 11.99 -0.02 8.46
CA GLY A 122 12.02 1.13 9.37
C GLY A 122 10.67 1.41 10.02
N ASP A 123 10.37 2.68 10.35
CA ASP A 123 9.11 3.11 11.00
C ASP A 123 7.93 3.13 10.01
N SER A 124 7.78 2.05 9.23
CA SER A 124 6.65 1.85 8.31
C SER A 124 5.41 1.27 8.99
N GLY A 125 5.50 0.97 10.27
CA GLY A 125 4.38 0.44 11.06
C GLY A 125 4.06 -1.03 10.78
N VAL A 126 2.84 -1.43 11.11
CA VAL A 126 2.37 -2.82 11.04
C VAL A 126 0.92 -2.91 10.61
N PHE A 127 0.58 -4.05 10.00
CA PHE A 127 -0.79 -4.45 9.71
C PHE A 127 -1.19 -5.62 10.60
N ARG A 128 -2.43 -5.64 11.06
CA ARG A 128 -2.99 -6.73 11.88
C ARG A 128 -4.39 -7.07 11.40
N THR A 129 -4.62 -8.33 11.08
CA THR A 129 -5.98 -8.83 10.87
C THR A 129 -6.60 -9.13 12.23
N VAL A 130 -7.62 -8.35 12.58
CA VAL A 130 -8.34 -8.47 13.88
C VAL A 130 -9.34 -9.60 13.83
N SER A 131 -10.06 -9.70 12.71
CA SER A 131 -11.00 -10.78 12.45
C SER A 131 -11.07 -11.06 10.96
N CYS A 132 -11.36 -12.31 10.61
CA CYS A 132 -11.59 -12.74 9.24
C CYS A 132 -12.61 -13.88 9.22
N THR A 133 -13.64 -13.74 8.40
CA THR A 133 -14.68 -14.74 8.13
C THR A 133 -14.62 -15.21 6.69
N GLU A 134 -15.66 -15.88 6.20
CA GLU A 134 -15.75 -16.28 4.79
C GLU A 134 -16.01 -15.12 3.84
N ASP A 135 -16.60 -14.03 4.33
CA ASP A 135 -17.13 -12.90 3.55
C ASP A 135 -16.72 -11.53 4.07
N SER A 136 -15.98 -11.49 5.17
CA SER A 136 -15.54 -10.21 5.77
C SER A 136 -14.23 -10.31 6.53
N ALA A 137 -13.53 -9.17 6.68
CA ALA A 137 -12.38 -9.03 7.56
C ALA A 137 -12.31 -7.63 8.14
N VAL A 138 -11.73 -7.52 9.33
CA VAL A 138 -11.35 -6.25 9.96
C VAL A 138 -9.84 -6.19 10.08
N VAL A 139 -9.26 -5.11 9.57
CA VAL A 139 -7.82 -4.87 9.61
C VAL A 139 -7.52 -3.61 10.39
N GLN A 140 -6.54 -3.68 11.26
CA GLN A 140 -5.90 -2.53 11.91
C GLN A 140 -4.57 -2.24 11.23
N MET A 141 -4.37 -0.98 10.88
CA MET A 141 -3.20 -0.48 10.19
C MET A 141 -2.57 0.62 11.05
N GLU A 142 -1.40 0.34 11.59
CA GLU A 142 -0.55 1.33 12.26
C GLU A 142 0.56 1.68 11.28
N GLN A 143 0.35 2.69 10.45
CA GLN A 143 1.27 3.00 9.35
C GLN A 143 1.17 4.49 8.96
N PRO A 144 2.24 5.11 8.43
CA PRO A 144 2.27 6.55 8.16
C PRO A 144 1.64 6.96 6.82
N TYR A 145 1.33 6.02 5.94
CA TYR A 145 0.90 6.26 4.56
C TYR A 145 -0.59 6.64 4.43
N SER A 146 -1.05 6.86 3.20
CA SER A 146 -2.44 7.14 2.89
C SER A 146 -3.34 5.93 3.18
N CYS A 147 -4.31 6.08 4.10
CA CYS A 147 -5.27 5.01 4.39
C CYS A 147 -6.08 4.61 3.15
N SER A 148 -6.40 5.58 2.29
CA SER A 148 -7.16 5.34 1.07
C SER A 148 -6.40 4.43 0.10
N PHE A 149 -5.09 4.64 -0.04
CA PHE A 149 -4.22 3.77 -0.85
C PHE A 149 -4.19 2.35 -0.30
N GLU A 150 -4.00 2.20 1.02
CA GLU A 150 -3.90 0.88 1.66
C GLU A 150 -5.24 0.12 1.63
N GLU A 151 -6.36 0.82 1.78
CA GLU A 151 -7.68 0.21 1.58
C GLU A 151 -7.87 -0.25 0.14
N GLY A 152 -7.49 0.58 -0.83
CA GLY A 152 -7.47 0.22 -2.24
C GLY A 152 -6.61 -1.01 -2.50
N ALA A 153 -5.41 -1.06 -1.91
CA ALA A 153 -4.48 -2.19 -2.03
C ALA A 153 -5.11 -3.52 -1.59
N ILE A 154 -5.77 -3.53 -0.42
CA ILE A 154 -6.45 -4.74 0.08
C ILE A 154 -7.60 -5.13 -0.84
N VAL A 155 -8.39 -4.16 -1.31
CA VAL A 155 -9.47 -4.43 -2.28
C VAL A 155 -8.93 -4.99 -3.59
N GLY A 156 -7.79 -4.47 -4.08
CA GLY A 156 -7.12 -4.99 -5.27
C GLY A 156 -6.69 -6.45 -5.15
N PHE A 157 -6.18 -6.85 -3.99
CA PHE A 157 -5.90 -8.26 -3.70
C PHE A 157 -7.17 -9.12 -3.72
N LEU A 158 -8.26 -8.66 -3.09
CA LEU A 158 -9.53 -9.39 -3.07
C LEU A 158 -10.09 -9.58 -4.48
N ASP A 159 -10.10 -8.52 -5.30
CA ASP A 159 -10.52 -8.59 -6.71
C ASP A 159 -9.68 -9.61 -7.48
N GLY A 160 -8.35 -9.56 -7.33
CA GLY A 160 -7.43 -10.47 -8.01
C GLY A 160 -7.56 -11.93 -7.55
N LEU A 161 -8.01 -12.17 -6.32
CA LEU A 161 -8.34 -13.50 -5.81
C LEU A 161 -9.72 -14.00 -6.26
N GLY A 162 -10.43 -13.23 -7.10
CA GLY A 162 -11.73 -13.60 -7.65
C GLY A 162 -12.91 -13.31 -6.74
N CYS A 163 -12.72 -12.53 -5.68
CA CYS A 163 -13.83 -12.04 -4.88
C CYS A 163 -14.66 -11.04 -5.68
N THR A 164 -15.97 -11.04 -5.48
CA THR A 164 -16.92 -10.15 -6.13
C THR A 164 -17.64 -9.27 -5.10
N SER A 165 -18.30 -8.20 -5.54
CA SER A 165 -18.99 -7.23 -4.67
C SER A 165 -18.10 -6.73 -3.52
N VAL A 166 -16.80 -6.54 -3.80
CA VAL A 166 -15.85 -6.11 -2.78
C VAL A 166 -16.12 -4.67 -2.37
N SER A 167 -16.18 -4.43 -1.07
CA SER A 167 -16.36 -3.12 -0.48
C SER A 167 -15.44 -2.95 0.74
N SER A 168 -15.04 -1.70 1.00
CA SER A 168 -14.33 -1.32 2.21
C SER A 168 -15.10 -0.24 2.97
N LYS A 169 -14.97 -0.22 4.28
CA LYS A 169 -15.50 0.82 5.16
C LYS A 169 -14.45 1.21 6.18
N HIS A 170 -14.03 2.46 6.15
CA HIS A 170 -13.13 3.03 7.15
C HIS A 170 -13.89 3.23 8.47
N LEU A 171 -13.41 2.61 9.55
CA LEU A 171 -14.05 2.62 10.87
C LEU A 171 -13.38 3.59 11.85
N GLY A 172 -12.09 3.84 11.67
CA GLY A 172 -11.32 4.74 12.51
C GLY A 172 -10.01 5.15 11.85
N CYS A 173 -9.53 6.36 12.12
CA CYS A 173 -8.33 6.91 11.49
C CYS A 173 -7.40 7.55 12.53
N MET A 174 -6.12 7.21 12.47
CA MET A 174 -5.09 7.81 13.32
C MET A 174 -4.93 9.32 13.05
N LYS A 175 -5.15 9.76 11.80
CA LYS A 175 -5.14 11.18 11.44
C LYS A 175 -6.29 11.96 12.10
N HIS A 176 -7.31 11.27 12.59
CA HIS A 176 -8.48 11.83 13.29
C HIS A 176 -8.55 11.42 14.77
N GLY A 177 -7.43 10.98 15.36
CA GLY A 177 -7.31 10.71 16.79
C GLY A 177 -7.64 9.28 17.24
N SER A 178 -7.96 8.37 16.32
CA SER A 178 -8.07 6.94 16.66
C SER A 178 -6.68 6.33 16.93
N PRO A 179 -6.56 5.32 17.80
CA PRO A 179 -5.28 4.66 18.07
C PRO A 179 -4.72 3.92 16.85
N PHE A 180 -5.59 3.47 15.95
CA PHE A 180 -5.25 2.79 14.69
C PHE A 180 -6.14 3.26 13.56
N CYS A 181 -5.66 3.20 12.33
CA CYS A 181 -6.54 3.16 11.18
C CYS A 181 -7.17 1.78 11.13
N THR A 182 -8.49 1.71 11.11
CA THR A 182 -9.24 0.45 11.11
C THR A 182 -10.20 0.45 9.94
N ALA A 183 -10.16 -0.61 9.13
CA ALA A 183 -11.07 -0.79 8.01
C ALA A 183 -11.73 -2.17 8.05
N GLU A 184 -13.01 -2.22 7.70
CA GLU A 184 -13.77 -3.43 7.44
C GLU A 184 -13.82 -3.65 5.93
N PHE A 185 -13.59 -4.88 5.51
CA PHE A 185 -13.71 -5.35 4.13
C PHE A 185 -14.80 -6.39 4.05
N ARG A 186 -15.63 -6.35 3.00
CA ARG A 186 -16.67 -7.34 2.73
C ARG A 186 -16.61 -7.74 1.25
N TRP A 187 -16.89 -9.03 0.99
CA TRP A 187 -16.88 -9.60 -0.36
C TRP A 187 -17.86 -10.75 -0.48
N THR A 188 -18.12 -11.15 -1.72
CA THR A 188 -18.76 -12.43 -2.05
C THR A 188 -17.78 -13.29 -2.86
N LYS A 189 -17.95 -14.61 -2.77
CA LYS A 189 -17.15 -15.58 -3.56
C LYS A 189 -17.68 -15.69 -4.98
#